data_85c9447c8c60d1d4f4c1f5c8c76b1d2b
#
_entry.id   85c9447c8c60d1d4f4c1f5c8c76b1d2b
#
_cell.length_a   1.000
_cell.length_b   1.000
_cell.length_c   1.000
_cell.angle_alpha   90.00
_cell.angle_beta   90.00
_cell.angle_gamma   90.00
#
_symmetry.space_group_name_H-M   'P 1'
#
loop_
_entity.id
_entity.type
_entity.pdbx_description
1 polymer ?
#
loop_
_entity_poly.entity_id
_entity_poly.type
_entity_poly.pdbx_seq_one_letter_code
_entity_poly.pdbx_strand_id
1 'polypeptide(L)'
;MRPHRSRGTRTTRVHGERPQGAAGERGAVTAELAVGLPVVVLLLVAVLSLAAASTAQMRALDAARAGARAYAIGEDDAAARHAVAQVGGEDAELTVTRDGTWVRVSVTRPVVGGWFAGAPVRASGDATAWVEP
;
A
#
# COMPACT_ATOMS: atom_id res chain seq x y z
N MET A 1 -57.70 7.18 -81.58
CA MET A 1 -57.94 6.78 -80.20
C MET A 1 -56.66 5.98 -79.73
N ARG A 2 -55.77 6.62 -78.96
CA ARG A 2 -54.55 6.03 -78.47
C ARG A 2 -54.57 6.00 -76.95
N PRO A 3 -54.27 4.86 -76.31
CA PRO A 3 -54.27 4.83 -74.85
C PRO A 3 -52.94 5.33 -74.33
N HIS A 4 -52.98 6.12 -73.28
CA HIS A 4 -51.90 6.69 -72.50
C HIS A 4 -51.27 5.61 -71.67
N ARG A 5 -49.91 5.38 -71.82
CA ARG A 5 -49.11 4.54 -70.93
C ARG A 5 -48.64 5.37 -69.75
N SER A 6 -49.17 5.10 -68.58
CA SER A 6 -48.68 5.64 -67.30
C SER A 6 -47.35 4.96 -66.96
N ARG A 7 -46.26 5.75 -66.87
CA ARG A 7 -44.97 5.35 -66.32
C ARG A 7 -45.08 5.30 -64.81
N GLY A 8 -45.04 4.10 -64.27
CA GLY A 8 -44.86 3.91 -62.83
C GLY A 8 -43.46 4.32 -62.39
N THR A 9 -43.35 5.35 -61.61
CA THR A 9 -42.14 5.76 -60.94
C THR A 9 -41.83 4.74 -59.82
N ARG A 10 -40.77 3.94 -60.01
CA ARG A 10 -40.26 3.00 -59.04
C ARG A 10 -39.45 3.81 -58.01
N THR A 11 -40.04 4.13 -56.84
CA THR A 11 -39.33 4.75 -55.74
C THR A 11 -38.41 3.74 -55.13
N THR A 12 -37.10 3.86 -55.40
CA THR A 12 -36.07 3.10 -54.72
C THR A 12 -35.95 3.60 -53.30
N ARG A 13 -36.44 2.80 -52.38
CA ARG A 13 -36.30 3.07 -50.94
C ARG A 13 -34.85 2.81 -50.60
N VAL A 14 -34.02 3.87 -50.47
CA VAL A 14 -32.67 3.81 -49.91
C VAL A 14 -32.82 3.43 -48.44
N HIS A 15 -32.47 2.19 -48.14
CA HIS A 15 -32.36 1.72 -46.76
C HIS A 15 -31.12 2.40 -46.17
N GLY A 16 -31.35 3.44 -45.38
CA GLY A 16 -30.30 4.09 -44.61
C GLY A 16 -29.82 3.12 -43.56
N GLU A 17 -28.70 2.48 -43.83
CA GLU A 17 -27.90 1.76 -42.79
C GLU A 17 -27.45 2.80 -41.75
N ARG A 18 -28.10 2.78 -40.61
CA ARG A 18 -27.63 3.52 -39.45
C ARG A 18 -26.34 2.90 -38.98
N PRO A 19 -25.23 3.65 -38.80
CA PRO A 19 -24.02 3.13 -38.24
C PRO A 19 -24.25 2.79 -36.77
N GLN A 20 -24.56 1.53 -36.46
CA GLN A 20 -24.79 1.03 -35.10
C GLN A 20 -23.49 0.69 -34.36
N GLY A 21 -22.30 0.94 -34.95
CA GLY A 21 -21.02 0.51 -34.39
C GLY A 21 -20.49 1.36 -33.21
N ALA A 22 -20.72 2.69 -33.22
CA ALA A 22 -19.99 3.59 -32.32
C ALA A 22 -20.54 3.67 -30.88
N ALA A 23 -21.79 3.30 -30.65
CA ALA A 23 -22.39 3.32 -29.30
C ALA A 23 -22.08 2.05 -28.50
N GLY A 24 -21.97 0.90 -29.17
CA GLY A 24 -21.63 -0.38 -28.54
C GLY A 24 -20.18 -0.45 -28.05
N GLU A 25 -19.25 0.07 -28.84
CA GLU A 25 -17.81 0.07 -28.47
C GLU A 25 -17.51 0.98 -27.28
N ARG A 26 -18.14 2.15 -27.19
CA ARG A 26 -18.00 3.06 -26.03
C ARG A 26 -18.54 2.43 -24.74
N GLY A 27 -19.65 1.71 -24.82
CA GLY A 27 -20.20 0.99 -23.67
C GLY A 27 -19.33 -0.17 -23.19
N ALA A 28 -18.68 -0.90 -24.09
CA ALA A 28 -17.78 -1.99 -23.78
C ALA A 28 -16.52 -1.48 -23.07
N VAL A 29 -15.88 -0.43 -23.57
CA VAL A 29 -14.70 0.20 -22.94
C VAL A 29 -15.02 0.74 -21.55
N THR A 30 -16.19 1.35 -21.36
CA THR A 30 -16.60 1.87 -20.04
C THR A 30 -16.86 0.73 -19.05
N ALA A 31 -17.44 -0.38 -19.50
CA ALA A 31 -17.66 -1.56 -18.67
C ALA A 31 -16.34 -2.24 -18.28
N GLU A 32 -15.38 -2.31 -19.19
CA GLU A 32 -14.04 -2.86 -18.94
C GLU A 32 -13.27 -2.01 -17.92
N LEU A 33 -13.32 -0.68 -18.05
CA LEU A 33 -12.73 0.23 -17.06
C LEU A 33 -13.41 0.14 -15.69
N ALA A 34 -14.73 -0.03 -15.66
CA ALA A 34 -15.46 -0.17 -14.40
C ALA A 34 -15.08 -1.42 -13.62
N VAL A 35 -14.70 -2.51 -14.30
CA VAL A 35 -14.20 -3.75 -13.67
C VAL A 35 -12.69 -3.67 -13.43
N GLY A 36 -11.93 -3.10 -14.33
CA GLY A 36 -10.47 -3.02 -14.23
C GLY A 36 -9.97 -2.05 -13.16
N LEU A 37 -10.65 -0.90 -12.99
CA LEU A 37 -10.22 0.15 -12.07
C LEU A 37 -10.17 -0.31 -10.60
N PRO A 38 -11.16 -1.01 -10.05
CA PRO A 38 -11.08 -1.55 -8.69
C PRO A 38 -9.88 -2.48 -8.47
N VAL A 39 -9.54 -3.31 -9.46
CA VAL A 39 -8.39 -4.22 -9.38
C VAL A 39 -7.08 -3.45 -9.32
N VAL A 40 -6.93 -2.41 -10.14
CA VAL A 40 -5.75 -1.54 -10.13
C VAL A 40 -5.62 -0.80 -8.79
N VAL A 41 -6.73 -0.30 -8.24
CA VAL A 41 -6.74 0.37 -6.93
C VAL A 41 -6.33 -0.60 -5.82
N LEU A 42 -6.86 -1.82 -5.81
CA LEU A 42 -6.48 -2.85 -4.83
C LEU A 42 -5.00 -3.21 -4.93
N LEU A 43 -4.47 -3.34 -6.15
CA LEU A 43 -3.05 -3.61 -6.37
C LEU A 43 -2.19 -2.45 -5.85
N LEU A 44 -2.58 -1.20 -6.14
CA LEU A 44 -1.88 -0.02 -5.64
C LEU A 44 -1.86 0.03 -4.12
N VAL A 45 -3.00 -0.21 -3.47
CA VAL A 45 -3.10 -0.28 -2.00
C VAL A 45 -2.17 -1.37 -1.45
N ALA A 46 -2.13 -2.55 -2.07
CA ALA A 46 -1.24 -3.65 -1.65
C ALA A 46 0.24 -3.25 -1.74
N VAL A 47 0.66 -2.63 -2.84
CA VAL A 47 2.04 -2.17 -3.04
C VAL A 47 2.42 -1.09 -2.03
N LEU A 48 1.55 -0.10 -1.81
CA LEU A 48 1.79 0.97 -0.83
C LEU A 48 1.85 0.42 0.60
N SER A 49 1.00 -0.56 0.94
CA SER A 49 1.02 -1.22 2.25
C SER A 49 2.32 -1.99 2.48
N LEU A 50 2.82 -2.69 1.47
CA LEU A 50 4.10 -3.40 1.54
C LEU A 50 5.27 -2.42 1.71
N ALA A 51 5.28 -1.30 0.99
CA ALA A 51 6.29 -0.26 1.13
C ALA A 51 6.27 0.36 2.53
N ALA A 52 5.09 0.64 3.09
CA ALA A 52 4.93 1.14 4.45
C ALA A 52 5.44 0.13 5.50
N ALA A 53 5.13 -1.15 5.34
CA ALA A 53 5.61 -2.21 6.22
C ALA A 53 7.14 -2.34 6.19
N SER A 54 7.75 -2.30 5.01
CA SER A 54 9.21 -2.35 4.84
C SER A 54 9.89 -1.15 5.51
N THR A 55 9.36 0.05 5.35
CA THR A 55 9.88 1.26 6.00
C THR A 55 9.74 1.18 7.52
N ALA A 56 8.62 0.69 8.03
CA ALA A 56 8.41 0.52 9.47
C ALA A 56 9.39 -0.52 10.06
N GLN A 57 9.66 -1.60 9.33
CA GLN A 57 10.63 -2.62 9.72
C GLN A 57 12.05 -2.06 9.82
N MET A 58 12.50 -1.29 8.83
CA MET A 58 13.82 -0.65 8.86
C MET A 58 13.95 0.29 10.06
N ARG A 59 12.96 1.13 10.30
CA ARG A 59 12.96 2.06 11.44
C ARG A 59 12.94 1.34 12.79
N ALA A 60 12.26 0.21 12.91
CA ALA A 60 12.26 -0.58 14.13
C ALA A 60 13.66 -1.18 14.40
N LEU A 61 14.34 -1.68 13.37
CA LEU A 61 15.71 -2.20 13.47
C LEU A 61 16.71 -1.10 13.82
N ASP A 62 16.61 0.07 13.21
CA ASP A 62 17.51 1.19 13.48
C ASP A 62 17.29 1.76 14.88
N ALA A 63 16.04 1.81 15.34
CA ALA A 63 15.70 2.20 16.71
C ALA A 63 16.25 1.19 17.74
N ALA A 64 16.16 -0.12 17.46
CA ALA A 64 16.73 -1.14 18.33
C ALA A 64 18.25 -1.01 18.43
N ARG A 65 18.94 -0.74 17.31
CA ARG A 65 20.38 -0.47 17.31
C ARG A 65 20.75 0.79 18.08
N ALA A 66 19.96 1.87 17.95
CA ALA A 66 20.17 3.10 18.71
C ALA A 66 20.05 2.85 20.22
N GLY A 67 19.03 2.13 20.67
CA GLY A 67 18.85 1.74 22.06
C GLY A 67 19.98 0.83 22.57
N ALA A 68 20.35 -0.18 21.80
CA ALA A 68 21.47 -1.07 22.16
C ALA A 68 22.80 -0.32 22.30
N ARG A 69 23.06 0.66 21.41
CA ARG A 69 24.24 1.51 21.49
C ARG A 69 24.24 2.36 22.76
N ALA A 70 23.09 2.93 23.15
CA ALA A 70 22.98 3.72 24.39
C ALA A 70 23.40 2.86 25.60
N TYR A 71 22.91 1.63 25.71
CA TYR A 71 23.34 0.71 26.78
C TYR A 71 24.82 0.33 26.69
N ALA A 72 25.37 0.11 25.49
CA ALA A 72 26.78 -0.24 25.30
C ALA A 72 27.76 0.83 25.82
N ILE A 73 27.36 2.11 25.76
CA ILE A 73 28.17 3.22 26.26
C ILE A 73 27.83 3.61 27.70
N GLY A 74 27.00 2.81 28.39
CA GLY A 74 26.68 3.00 29.80
C GLY A 74 25.59 4.01 30.09
N GLU A 75 24.79 4.38 29.12
CA GLU A 75 23.63 5.26 29.34
C GLU A 75 22.51 4.50 30.10
N ASP A 76 21.65 5.26 30.75
CA ASP A 76 20.52 4.74 31.49
C ASP A 76 19.30 4.40 30.61
N ASP A 77 18.28 3.81 31.23
CA ASP A 77 17.05 3.43 30.55
C ASP A 77 16.29 4.63 29.95
N ALA A 78 16.43 5.82 30.53
CA ALA A 78 15.77 7.03 30.05
C ALA A 78 16.42 7.54 28.75
N ALA A 79 17.74 7.57 28.72
CA ALA A 79 18.50 7.94 27.52
C ALA A 79 18.29 6.93 26.39
N ALA A 80 18.28 5.62 26.70
CA ALA A 80 18.00 4.59 25.71
C ALA A 80 16.60 4.71 25.11
N ARG A 81 15.55 4.97 25.93
CA ARG A 81 14.19 5.24 25.44
C ARG A 81 14.13 6.47 24.55
N HIS A 82 14.83 7.54 24.94
CA HIS A 82 14.89 8.74 24.13
C HIS A 82 15.54 8.49 22.77
N ALA A 83 16.67 7.75 22.73
CA ALA A 83 17.33 7.38 21.48
C ALA A 83 16.43 6.53 20.59
N VAL A 84 15.69 5.57 21.15
CA VAL A 84 14.71 4.75 20.43
C VAL A 84 13.58 5.60 19.87
N ALA A 85 13.02 6.53 20.66
CA ALA A 85 11.92 7.38 20.22
C ALA A 85 12.33 8.34 19.10
N GLN A 86 13.56 8.86 19.14
CA GLN A 86 14.08 9.72 18.06
C GLN A 86 14.15 9.01 16.70
N VAL A 87 14.49 7.72 16.68
CA VAL A 87 14.63 6.95 15.43
C VAL A 87 13.35 6.22 15.07
N GLY A 88 12.71 5.59 16.06
CA GLY A 88 11.53 4.75 15.90
C GLY A 88 10.21 5.54 15.83
N GLY A 89 10.21 6.77 16.36
CA GLY A 89 9.02 7.57 16.59
C GLY A 89 8.44 7.34 18.01
N GLU A 90 7.54 8.23 18.43
CA GLU A 90 6.96 8.20 19.79
C GLU A 90 6.09 6.96 20.05
N ASP A 91 5.55 6.35 18.99
CA ASP A 91 4.77 5.10 19.07
C ASP A 91 5.65 3.84 19.15
N ALA A 92 6.98 3.98 19.20
CA ALA A 92 7.90 2.86 19.34
C ALA A 92 7.95 2.37 20.79
N GLU A 93 7.62 1.11 21.00
CA GLU A 93 7.69 0.44 22.29
C GLU A 93 9.04 -0.26 22.43
N LEU A 94 9.77 0.05 23.50
CA LEU A 94 11.04 -0.54 23.84
C LEU A 94 10.86 -1.64 24.90
N THR A 95 11.36 -2.82 24.61
CA THR A 95 11.51 -3.92 25.56
C THR A 95 12.99 -4.25 25.73
N VAL A 96 13.46 -4.36 26.96
CA VAL A 96 14.86 -4.65 27.29
C VAL A 96 14.96 -5.93 28.09
N THR A 97 15.79 -6.84 27.64
CA THR A 97 16.10 -8.08 28.35
C THR A 97 17.61 -8.10 28.64
N ARG A 98 17.98 -8.33 29.90
CA ARG A 98 19.37 -8.41 30.34
C ARG A 98 19.73 -9.88 30.69
N ASP A 99 20.84 -10.35 30.16
CA ASP A 99 21.35 -11.67 30.41
C ASP A 99 22.88 -11.57 30.65
N GLY A 100 23.26 -11.48 31.94
CA GLY A 100 24.62 -11.17 32.34
C GLY A 100 25.11 -9.84 31.79
N THR A 101 26.18 -9.89 31.00
CA THR A 101 26.77 -8.72 30.33
C THR A 101 26.09 -8.38 28.99
N TRP A 102 25.11 -9.17 28.55
CA TRP A 102 24.39 -8.93 27.33
C TRP A 102 23.05 -8.21 27.56
N VAL A 103 22.79 -7.21 26.77
CA VAL A 103 21.52 -6.50 26.75
C VAL A 103 20.90 -6.69 25.38
N ARG A 104 19.71 -7.27 25.34
CA ARG A 104 18.89 -7.35 24.15
C ARG A 104 17.82 -6.23 24.18
N VAL A 105 17.78 -5.49 23.10
CA VAL A 105 16.83 -4.41 22.89
C VAL A 105 15.90 -4.83 21.78
N SER A 106 14.61 -4.93 22.07
CA SER A 106 13.54 -5.20 21.11
C SER A 106 12.65 -3.95 20.98
N VAL A 107 12.43 -3.51 19.75
CA VAL A 107 11.59 -2.36 19.47
C VAL A 107 10.44 -2.80 18.57
N THR A 108 9.21 -2.49 18.97
CA THR A 108 8.02 -2.71 18.14
C THR A 108 7.34 -1.38 17.86
N ARG A 109 6.81 -1.23 16.65
CA ARG A 109 6.07 -0.04 16.24
C ARG A 109 4.90 -0.38 15.33
N PRO A 110 3.80 0.40 15.35
CA PRO A 110 2.70 0.19 14.43
C PRO A 110 3.12 0.50 12.98
N VAL A 111 2.57 -0.26 12.03
CA VAL A 111 2.71 0.02 10.60
C VAL A 111 1.57 0.95 10.20
N VAL A 112 1.90 2.13 9.67
CA VAL A 112 0.90 3.08 9.17
C VAL A 112 0.13 2.44 8.01
N GLY A 113 -1.20 2.48 8.08
CA GLY A 113 -2.05 1.84 7.07
C GLY A 113 -2.31 0.35 7.30
N GLY A 114 -1.75 -0.27 8.34
CA GLY A 114 -1.97 -1.69 8.68
C GLY A 114 -3.44 -2.05 9.00
N TRP A 115 -4.31 -1.06 9.23
CA TRP A 115 -5.74 -1.25 9.46
C TRP A 115 -6.48 -1.88 8.26
N PHE A 116 -5.99 -1.71 7.03
CA PHE A 116 -6.54 -2.38 5.84
C PHE A 116 -6.40 -3.91 5.89
N ALA A 117 -5.47 -4.42 6.69
CA ALA A 117 -5.27 -5.86 6.88
C ALA A 117 -6.24 -6.48 7.90
N GLY A 118 -7.16 -5.70 8.49
CA GLY A 118 -8.13 -6.17 9.49
C GLY A 118 -7.54 -6.46 10.87
N ALA A 119 -6.24 -6.24 11.07
CA ALA A 119 -5.54 -6.37 12.34
C ALA A 119 -4.42 -5.33 12.46
N PRO A 120 -4.05 -4.88 13.67
CA PRO A 120 -2.93 -3.97 13.86
C PRO A 120 -1.62 -4.67 13.48
N VAL A 121 -1.08 -4.33 12.32
CA VAL A 121 0.22 -4.81 11.87
C VAL A 121 1.31 -4.04 12.58
N ARG A 122 2.25 -4.75 13.18
CA ARG A 122 3.41 -4.18 13.90
C ARG A 122 4.70 -4.64 13.23
N ALA A 123 5.65 -3.73 13.11
CA ALA A 123 7.02 -4.03 12.74
C ALA A 123 7.86 -4.18 14.01
N SER A 124 8.82 -5.08 14.00
CA SER A 124 9.73 -5.32 15.13
C SER A 124 11.19 -5.33 14.69
N GLY A 125 12.07 -4.85 15.55
CA GLY A 125 13.50 -4.91 15.35
C GLY A 125 14.20 -5.29 16.65
N ASP A 126 15.25 -6.10 16.54
CA ASP A 126 16.05 -6.57 17.66
C ASP A 126 17.51 -6.19 17.47
N ALA A 127 18.17 -5.79 18.55
CA ALA A 127 19.61 -5.58 18.61
C ALA A 127 20.15 -6.05 19.96
N THR A 128 21.41 -6.47 19.96
CA THR A 128 22.10 -6.91 21.18
C THR A 128 23.34 -6.07 21.38
N ALA A 129 23.61 -5.68 22.61
CA ALA A 129 24.82 -5.00 23.00
C ALA A 129 25.51 -5.75 24.15
N TRP A 130 26.82 -5.65 24.22
CA TRP A 130 27.60 -6.07 25.36
C TRP A 130 27.84 -4.86 26.25
N VAL A 131 27.60 -5.01 27.52
CA VAL A 131 27.77 -3.95 28.54
C VAL A 131 28.92 -4.39 29.47
N GLU A 132 29.90 -3.52 29.63
CA GLU A 132 30.99 -3.78 30.58
C GLU A 132 30.42 -3.81 32.00
N PRO A 133 30.88 -4.78 32.83
CA PRO A 133 30.47 -4.91 34.21
C PRO A 133 30.96 -3.77 35.07
#